data_481fd02540d12181ed4bb416735be7a8
#
_entry.id   481fd02540d12181ed4bb416735be7a8
#
_cell.length_a   1.000
_cell.length_b   1.000
_cell.length_c   1.000
_cell.angle_alpha   90.00
_cell.angle_beta   90.00
_cell.angle_gamma   90.00
#
_symmetry.space_group_name_H-M   'P 1'
#
loop_
_entity.id
_entity.type
_entity.pdbx_description
1 polymer ?
#
loop_
_entity_poly.entity_id
_entity_poly.type
_entity_poly.pdbx_seq_one_letter_code
_entity_poly.pdbx_strand_id
1 'polypeptide(L)'
;MVSPTLALYHPEAILEDSAQYWNFPVFPRAVLEVLREPLESGEIHIARAARRATFPARFQLVAAMNPCPCGHLGDPQQMCRCTPAQVSQYRSRLSGPLLDRIDIQMEVPALPVSALQGATQGESSTYWRERIAQAVDRQWQRQQVRNTQLQGERLAQFCALDAVGTRLLSRATETLHLSARAYHRVLRVARSIADLEGSDPISTQHLAEAIQYRRLAQTLAQ
;
A
#
# COMPACT_ATOMS: atom_id res chain seq x y z
N MET A 1 -0.67 -16.27 -20.54
CA MET A 1 -0.09 -15.06 -21.14
C MET A 1 -1.09 -13.94 -20.89
N VAL A 2 -0.97 -13.22 -19.77
CA VAL A 2 -1.86 -12.10 -19.42
C VAL A 2 -1.22 -10.85 -20.01
N SER A 3 -1.88 -10.29 -21.02
CA SER A 3 -1.47 -9.04 -21.67
C SER A 3 -1.50 -7.90 -20.64
N PRO A 4 -0.48 -7.04 -20.54
CA PRO A 4 -0.53 -5.88 -19.69
C PRO A 4 -1.49 -4.86 -20.30
N THR A 5 -2.73 -4.86 -19.84
CA THR A 5 -3.68 -3.80 -20.20
C THR A 5 -3.33 -2.57 -19.37
N LEU A 6 -2.61 -1.65 -19.99
CA LEU A 6 -2.42 -0.30 -19.48
C LEU A 6 -3.78 0.40 -19.60
N ALA A 7 -4.57 0.38 -18.55
CA ALA A 7 -5.76 1.21 -18.50
C ALA A 7 -5.34 2.66 -18.21
N LEU A 8 -5.06 3.41 -19.28
CA LEU A 8 -4.97 4.86 -19.22
C LEU A 8 -6.40 5.37 -19.03
N TYR A 9 -6.72 5.75 -17.82
CA TYR A 9 -7.99 6.41 -17.53
C TYR A 9 -7.96 7.84 -18.07
N HIS A 10 -9.06 8.27 -18.67
CA HIS A 10 -9.25 9.54 -19.40
C HIS A 10 -8.93 10.77 -18.55
N PRO A 11 -8.34 11.84 -19.14
CA PRO A 11 -7.84 13.00 -18.39
C PRO A 11 -8.89 13.89 -17.74
N GLU A 12 -10.17 13.66 -17.95
CA GLU A 12 -11.24 14.50 -17.35
C GLU A 12 -11.66 14.09 -15.92
N ALA A 13 -11.11 12.97 -15.39
CA ALA A 13 -11.33 12.53 -14.01
C ALA A 13 -10.14 12.83 -13.09
N ILE A 14 -9.20 13.67 -13.52
CA ILE A 14 -8.01 14.05 -12.76
C ILE A 14 -8.37 15.19 -11.82
N LEU A 15 -9.21 14.94 -10.87
CA LEU A 15 -9.32 15.75 -9.66
C LEU A 15 -9.11 14.84 -8.45
N GLU A 16 -7.90 14.88 -7.95
CA GLU A 16 -7.45 14.50 -6.60
C GLU A 16 -7.42 13.02 -6.19
N ASP A 17 -8.03 12.04 -6.92
CA ASP A 17 -8.08 10.62 -6.52
C ASP A 17 -7.93 9.64 -7.69
N SER A 18 -6.96 9.84 -8.59
CA SER A 18 -6.70 8.83 -9.64
C SER A 18 -5.92 7.64 -9.09
N ALA A 19 -6.52 6.45 -9.12
CA ALA A 19 -5.81 5.21 -8.83
C ALA A 19 -4.98 4.79 -10.06
N GLN A 20 -3.68 4.54 -9.85
CA GLN A 20 -2.78 4.05 -10.90
C GLN A 20 -2.50 2.56 -10.67
N TYR A 21 -2.83 1.73 -11.66
CA TYR A 21 -2.63 0.28 -11.61
C TYR A 21 -1.33 -0.10 -12.32
N TRP A 22 -0.39 -0.67 -11.59
CA TRP A 22 0.93 -1.02 -12.08
C TRP A 22 1.22 -2.50 -11.89
N ASN A 23 1.70 -3.17 -12.93
CA ASN A 23 2.22 -4.52 -12.80
C ASN A 23 3.73 -4.45 -12.53
N PHE A 24 4.13 -4.59 -11.29
CA PHE A 24 5.53 -4.73 -10.88
C PHE A 24 5.99 -6.18 -11.15
N PRO A 25 7.20 -6.39 -11.51
CA PRO A 25 8.33 -5.57 -11.93
C PRO A 25 8.55 -5.58 -13.45
N VAL A 26 7.51 -5.40 -14.25
CA VAL A 26 7.65 -5.24 -15.72
C VAL A 26 8.50 -4.00 -16.04
N PHE A 27 8.43 -3.00 -15.17
CA PHE A 27 9.18 -1.76 -15.35
C PHE A 27 10.64 -1.89 -14.88
N PRO A 28 11.58 -1.23 -15.58
CA PRO A 28 12.95 -1.11 -15.10
C PRO A 28 13.00 -0.44 -13.71
N ARG A 29 13.94 -0.84 -12.87
CA ARG A 29 14.12 -0.28 -11.53
C ARG A 29 14.19 1.24 -11.53
N ALA A 30 14.91 1.85 -12.49
CA ALA A 30 15.02 3.30 -12.60
C ALA A 30 13.67 4.01 -12.74
N VAL A 31 12.72 3.41 -13.47
CA VAL A 31 11.36 3.95 -13.63
C VAL A 31 10.57 3.84 -12.33
N LEU A 32 10.70 2.73 -11.61
CA LEU A 32 10.04 2.55 -10.31
C LEU A 32 10.56 3.52 -9.24
N GLU A 33 11.86 3.81 -9.27
CA GLU A 33 12.48 4.77 -8.33
C GLU A 33 11.95 6.21 -8.51
N VAL A 34 11.54 6.61 -9.71
CA VAL A 34 10.93 7.93 -9.95
C VAL A 34 9.62 8.12 -9.18
N LEU A 35 8.88 7.05 -8.90
CA LEU A 35 7.65 7.11 -8.11
C LEU A 35 7.86 7.53 -6.65
N ARG A 36 9.08 7.44 -6.14
CA ARG A 36 9.38 7.72 -4.72
C ARG A 36 9.08 9.15 -4.33
N GLU A 37 9.38 10.10 -5.20
CA GLU A 37 9.15 11.53 -4.93
C GLU A 37 7.66 11.86 -4.89
N PRO A 38 6.87 11.58 -5.94
CA PRO A 38 5.45 11.91 -5.93
C PRO A 38 4.64 11.13 -4.89
N LEU A 39 5.01 9.90 -4.55
CA LEU A 39 4.37 9.14 -3.46
C LEU A 39 4.60 9.75 -2.08
N GLU A 40 5.60 10.61 -1.93
CA GLU A 40 5.93 11.26 -0.66
C GLU A 40 5.48 12.71 -0.61
N SER A 41 5.83 13.50 -1.63
CA SER A 41 5.55 14.93 -1.69
C SER A 41 4.17 15.26 -2.30
N GLY A 42 3.64 14.37 -3.15
CA GLY A 42 2.48 14.65 -3.99
C GLY A 42 2.80 15.60 -5.15
N GLU A 43 4.08 15.76 -5.49
CA GLU A 43 4.55 16.66 -6.54
C GLU A 43 5.68 16.03 -7.36
N ILE A 44 5.84 16.48 -8.59
CA ILE A 44 6.96 16.13 -9.47
C ILE A 44 7.69 17.40 -9.83
N HIS A 45 9.02 17.41 -9.61
CA HIS A 45 9.89 18.50 -9.97
C HIS A 45 10.66 18.18 -11.26
N ILE A 46 10.45 18.96 -12.30
CA ILE A 46 11.18 18.85 -13.56
C ILE A 46 12.15 20.03 -13.69
N ALA A 47 13.44 19.72 -13.80
CA ALA A 47 14.48 20.70 -14.06
C ALA A 47 15.12 20.42 -15.42
N ARG A 48 15.05 21.39 -16.35
CA ARG A 48 15.74 21.36 -17.65
C ARG A 48 16.43 22.70 -17.88
N ALA A 49 17.74 22.66 -18.06
CA ALA A 49 18.56 23.85 -18.30
C ALA A 49 18.24 25.00 -17.31
N ALA A 50 17.71 26.12 -17.80
CA ALA A 50 17.38 27.29 -16.98
C ALA A 50 15.94 27.31 -16.44
N ARG A 51 15.15 26.24 -16.65
CA ARG A 51 13.73 26.21 -16.24
C ARG A 51 13.47 25.11 -15.24
N ARG A 52 12.75 25.45 -14.18
CA ARG A 52 12.20 24.50 -13.20
C ARG A 52 10.69 24.61 -13.24
N ALA A 53 10.02 23.47 -13.22
CA ALA A 53 8.56 23.39 -13.14
C ALA A 53 8.17 22.33 -12.09
N THR A 54 7.16 22.64 -11.29
CA THR A 54 6.58 21.72 -10.31
C THR A 54 5.17 21.41 -10.77
N PHE A 55 4.82 20.13 -10.79
CA PHE A 55 3.50 19.64 -11.17
C PHE A 55 2.88 18.87 -10.01
N PRO A 56 1.58 19.05 -9.71
CA PRO A 56 0.89 18.24 -8.74
C PRO A 56 0.85 16.79 -9.22
N ALA A 57 1.13 15.84 -8.32
CA ALA A 57 1.17 14.41 -8.61
C ALA A 57 0.62 13.60 -7.44
N ARG A 58 -0.56 13.98 -6.97
CA ARG A 58 -1.29 13.23 -5.93
C ARG A 58 -2.11 12.14 -6.60
N PHE A 59 -1.77 10.89 -6.30
CA PHE A 59 -2.46 9.72 -6.86
C PHE A 59 -2.42 8.57 -5.86
N GLN A 60 -3.33 7.62 -6.02
CA GLN A 60 -3.29 6.35 -5.32
C GLN A 60 -2.60 5.32 -6.20
N LEU A 61 -1.49 4.75 -5.69
CA LEU A 61 -0.79 3.67 -6.37
C LEU A 61 -1.40 2.31 -5.99
N VAL A 62 -1.87 1.57 -6.99
CA VAL A 62 -2.22 0.16 -6.85
C VAL A 62 -1.31 -0.64 -7.76
N ALA A 63 -0.60 -1.61 -7.19
CA ALA A 63 0.36 -2.42 -7.93
C ALA A 63 0.18 -3.90 -7.61
N ALA A 64 0.46 -4.74 -8.58
CA ALA A 64 0.50 -6.18 -8.42
C ALA A 64 1.82 -6.74 -8.95
N MET A 65 2.29 -7.84 -8.35
CA MET A 65 3.44 -8.58 -8.85
C MET A 65 3.27 -10.07 -8.61
N ASN A 66 3.91 -10.86 -9.45
CA ASN A 66 4.02 -12.29 -9.22
C ASN A 66 5.11 -12.57 -8.17
N PRO A 67 5.09 -13.73 -7.49
CA PRO A 67 6.10 -14.10 -6.50
C PRO A 67 7.49 -14.38 -7.10
N CYS A 68 7.54 -14.67 -8.40
CA CYS A 68 8.76 -14.91 -9.18
C CYS A 68 8.52 -14.71 -10.68
N PRO A 69 9.54 -14.76 -11.56
CA PRO A 69 9.37 -14.59 -13.01
C PRO A 69 8.41 -15.57 -13.68
N CYS A 70 8.32 -16.82 -13.21
CA CYS A 70 7.38 -17.80 -13.77
C CYS A 70 5.98 -17.77 -13.12
N GLY A 71 5.81 -17.07 -11.98
CA GLY A 71 4.55 -16.93 -11.28
C GLY A 71 4.23 -18.04 -10.27
N HIS A 72 5.01 -19.14 -10.23
CA HIS A 72 4.64 -20.37 -9.49
C HIS A 72 5.42 -20.59 -8.19
N LEU A 73 6.15 -19.61 -7.68
CA LEU A 73 6.82 -19.75 -6.40
C LEU A 73 5.79 -19.80 -5.26
N GLY A 74 5.76 -20.93 -4.52
CA GLY A 74 4.78 -21.18 -3.48
C GLY A 74 3.43 -21.72 -3.97
N ASP A 75 3.28 -21.97 -5.27
CA ASP A 75 2.08 -22.56 -5.84
C ASP A 75 2.02 -24.06 -5.50
N PRO A 76 0.96 -24.56 -4.83
CA PRO A 76 0.81 -25.97 -4.50
C PRO A 76 0.52 -26.86 -5.72
N GLN A 77 0.05 -26.29 -6.84
CA GLN A 77 -0.36 -27.03 -8.02
C GLN A 77 0.70 -27.07 -9.12
N GLN A 78 1.59 -26.09 -9.17
CA GLN A 78 2.62 -25.97 -10.20
C GLN A 78 4.00 -25.69 -9.60
N MET A 79 4.99 -26.50 -10.00
CA MET A 79 6.35 -26.33 -9.52
C MET A 79 7.00 -25.08 -10.14
N CYS A 80 7.58 -24.25 -9.28
CA CYS A 80 8.40 -23.13 -9.72
C CYS A 80 9.67 -23.62 -10.45
N ARG A 81 9.97 -23.02 -11.61
CA ARG A 81 11.14 -23.36 -12.43
C ARG A 81 12.28 -22.32 -12.31
N CYS A 82 12.08 -21.30 -11.50
CA CYS A 82 13.08 -20.26 -11.31
C CYS A 82 14.19 -20.70 -10.35
N THR A 83 15.42 -20.38 -10.69
CA THR A 83 16.53 -20.51 -9.75
C THR A 83 16.42 -19.46 -8.63
N PRO A 84 17.01 -19.70 -7.43
CA PRO A 84 17.04 -18.69 -6.37
C PRO A 84 17.62 -17.34 -6.83
N ALA A 85 18.63 -17.35 -7.67
CA ALA A 85 19.23 -16.14 -8.24
C ALA A 85 18.23 -15.35 -9.11
N GLN A 86 17.43 -16.05 -9.94
CA GLN A 86 16.40 -15.41 -10.76
C GLN A 86 15.30 -14.79 -9.90
N VAL A 87 14.89 -15.47 -8.83
CA VAL A 87 13.89 -14.93 -7.88
C VAL A 87 14.44 -13.69 -7.19
N SER A 88 15.66 -13.75 -6.67
CA SER A 88 16.33 -12.61 -6.01
C SER A 88 16.47 -11.42 -6.96
N GLN A 89 16.94 -11.63 -8.19
CA GLN A 89 17.07 -10.58 -9.20
C GLN A 89 15.70 -9.96 -9.56
N TYR A 90 14.66 -10.77 -9.63
CA TYR A 90 13.30 -10.30 -9.90
C TYR A 90 12.79 -9.40 -8.77
N ARG A 91 12.93 -9.84 -7.52
CA ARG A 91 12.50 -9.11 -6.33
C ARG A 91 13.33 -7.83 -6.10
N SER A 92 14.63 -7.84 -6.41
CA SER A 92 15.53 -6.69 -6.23
C SER A 92 15.20 -5.48 -7.10
N ARG A 93 14.29 -5.62 -8.07
CA ARG A 93 13.75 -4.47 -8.81
C ARG A 93 12.95 -3.52 -7.95
N LEU A 94 12.32 -4.05 -6.88
CA LEU A 94 11.65 -3.24 -5.87
C LEU A 94 12.64 -2.89 -4.76
N SER A 95 12.98 -1.62 -4.66
CA SER A 95 13.87 -1.17 -3.57
C SER A 95 13.13 -1.08 -2.24
N GLY A 96 13.84 -1.31 -1.13
CA GLY A 96 13.31 -1.09 0.21
C GLY A 96 12.68 0.30 0.38
N PRO A 97 13.38 1.39 -0.04
CA PRO A 97 12.81 2.74 0.01
C PRO A 97 11.52 2.95 -0.78
N LEU A 98 11.29 2.23 -1.88
CA LEU A 98 10.00 2.26 -2.59
C LEU A 98 8.94 1.49 -1.81
N LEU A 99 9.26 0.28 -1.34
CA LEU A 99 8.35 -0.53 -0.51
C LEU A 99 7.92 0.20 0.77
N ASP A 100 8.82 0.97 1.37
CA ASP A 100 8.49 1.81 2.52
C ASP A 100 7.41 2.87 2.23
N ARG A 101 7.22 3.24 0.97
CA ARG A 101 6.22 4.22 0.53
C ARG A 101 4.87 3.61 0.17
N ILE A 102 4.80 2.31 0.06
CA ILE A 102 3.54 1.57 -0.14
C ILE A 102 2.92 1.27 1.23
N ASP A 103 1.73 1.77 1.49
CA ASP A 103 1.10 1.68 2.82
C ASP A 103 0.63 0.27 3.15
N ILE A 104 0.05 -0.43 2.18
CA ILE A 104 -0.53 -1.77 2.34
C ILE A 104 0.17 -2.73 1.38
N GLN A 105 0.68 -3.81 1.93
CA GLN A 105 1.31 -4.89 1.17
C GLN A 105 0.69 -6.21 1.61
N MET A 106 0.16 -6.96 0.65
CA MET A 106 -0.55 -8.20 0.94
C MET A 106 -0.22 -9.28 -0.08
N GLU A 107 -0.20 -10.51 0.37
CA GLU A 107 -0.12 -11.68 -0.49
C GLU A 107 -1.54 -12.17 -0.79
N VAL A 108 -1.82 -12.38 -2.08
CA VAL A 108 -3.12 -12.90 -2.53
C VAL A 108 -2.90 -14.35 -2.96
N PRO A 109 -3.35 -15.33 -2.19
CA PRO A 109 -3.21 -16.74 -2.53
C PRO A 109 -4.05 -17.10 -3.76
N ALA A 110 -3.64 -18.15 -4.46
CA ALA A 110 -4.44 -18.72 -5.53
C ALA A 110 -5.80 -19.22 -5.00
N LEU A 111 -6.86 -18.90 -5.74
CA LEU A 111 -8.19 -19.37 -5.37
C LEU A 111 -8.32 -20.89 -5.65
N PRO A 112 -8.85 -21.66 -4.73
CA PRO A 112 -9.16 -23.06 -4.98
C PRO A 112 -10.28 -23.18 -6.03
N VAL A 113 -10.23 -24.23 -6.85
CA VAL A 113 -11.22 -24.47 -7.91
C VAL A 113 -12.66 -24.47 -7.39
N SER A 114 -12.88 -24.99 -6.17
CA SER A 114 -14.18 -24.96 -5.50
C SER A 114 -14.71 -23.53 -5.27
N ALA A 115 -13.84 -22.57 -5.00
CA ALA A 115 -14.25 -21.17 -4.84
C ALA A 115 -14.60 -20.50 -6.19
N LEU A 116 -14.03 -21.00 -7.30
CA LEU A 116 -14.36 -20.52 -8.64
C LEU A 116 -15.72 -21.06 -9.13
N GLN A 117 -16.13 -22.24 -8.64
CA GLN A 117 -17.39 -22.88 -8.98
C GLN A 117 -18.55 -22.45 -8.08
N GLY A 118 -18.26 -22.00 -6.88
CA GLY A 118 -19.24 -21.48 -5.94
C GLY A 118 -19.40 -19.97 -6.15
N ALA A 119 -20.60 -19.54 -6.48
CA ALA A 119 -20.95 -18.10 -6.54
C ALA A 119 -21.03 -17.52 -5.11
N THR A 120 -19.92 -17.48 -4.40
CA THR A 120 -19.80 -16.61 -3.22
C THR A 120 -19.71 -15.18 -3.76
N GLN A 121 -20.86 -14.55 -3.88
CA GLN A 121 -20.90 -13.11 -4.15
C GLN A 121 -20.28 -12.41 -2.95
N GLY A 122 -19.09 -11.83 -3.15
CA GLY A 122 -18.53 -10.87 -2.22
C GLY A 122 -19.47 -9.66 -2.06
N GLU A 123 -19.17 -8.84 -1.07
CA GLU A 123 -19.92 -7.60 -0.84
C GLU A 123 -19.85 -6.69 -2.07
N SER A 124 -20.96 -6.00 -2.36
CA SER A 124 -21.05 -5.16 -3.56
C SER A 124 -20.17 -3.92 -3.46
N SER A 125 -19.76 -3.38 -4.61
CA SER A 125 -19.03 -2.10 -4.65
C SER A 125 -19.82 -0.95 -4.04
N THR A 126 -21.15 -1.00 -4.07
CA THR A 126 -22.03 0.00 -3.44
C THR A 126 -21.89 -0.05 -1.92
N TYR A 127 -21.92 -1.24 -1.33
CA TYR A 127 -21.71 -1.44 0.10
C TYR A 127 -20.37 -0.85 0.58
N TRP A 128 -19.29 -1.16 -0.15
CA TRP A 128 -17.96 -0.63 0.20
C TRP A 128 -17.85 0.88 0.00
N ARG A 129 -18.48 1.43 -1.05
CA ARG A 129 -18.51 2.87 -1.28
C ARG A 129 -19.16 3.63 -0.13
N GLU A 130 -20.29 3.16 0.37
CA GLU A 130 -20.98 3.76 1.50
C GLU A 130 -20.14 3.72 2.79
N ARG A 131 -19.52 2.58 3.10
CA ARG A 131 -18.63 2.45 4.26
C ARG A 131 -17.40 3.37 4.16
N ILE A 132 -16.79 3.46 2.98
CA ILE A 132 -15.65 4.34 2.75
C ILE A 132 -16.06 5.81 2.90
N ALA A 133 -17.21 6.21 2.35
CA ALA A 133 -17.73 7.56 2.50
C ALA A 133 -17.91 7.94 3.97
N GLN A 134 -18.53 7.07 4.78
CA GLN A 134 -18.67 7.28 6.22
C GLN A 134 -17.32 7.41 6.95
N ALA A 135 -16.33 6.59 6.58
CA ALA A 135 -15.00 6.67 7.15
C ALA A 135 -14.31 8.01 6.80
N VAL A 136 -14.47 8.47 5.56
CA VAL A 136 -13.95 9.77 5.11
C VAL A 136 -14.64 10.92 5.86
N ASP A 137 -15.96 10.87 6.04
CA ASP A 137 -16.70 11.88 6.78
C ASP A 137 -16.22 11.98 8.24
N ARG A 138 -15.95 10.83 8.91
CA ARG A 138 -15.35 10.81 10.25
C ARG A 138 -14.00 11.54 10.29
N GLN A 139 -13.13 11.32 9.28
CA GLN A 139 -11.85 12.01 9.18
C GLN A 139 -12.03 13.51 9.04
N TRP A 140 -12.94 13.95 8.19
CA TRP A 140 -13.24 15.37 8.01
C TRP A 140 -13.81 16.02 9.27
N GLN A 141 -14.75 15.35 9.94
CA GLN A 141 -15.33 15.86 11.21
C GLN A 141 -14.28 15.97 12.30
N ARG A 142 -13.39 14.96 12.43
CA ARG A 142 -12.38 14.91 13.49
C ARG A 142 -11.22 15.88 13.25
N GLN A 143 -10.72 15.97 12.01
CA GLN A 143 -9.40 16.57 11.76
C GLN A 143 -9.31 17.44 10.49
N GLN A 144 -10.37 17.57 9.70
CA GLN A 144 -10.46 18.41 8.50
C GLN A 144 -9.44 18.05 7.40
N VAL A 145 -8.81 16.89 7.46
CA VAL A 145 -7.90 16.34 6.46
C VAL A 145 -8.02 14.81 6.46
N ARG A 146 -7.57 14.18 5.38
CA ARG A 146 -7.49 12.70 5.31
C ARG A 146 -6.38 12.17 6.23
N ASN A 147 -6.52 10.92 6.69
CA ASN A 147 -5.49 10.26 7.51
C ASN A 147 -4.13 10.22 6.84
N THR A 148 -4.06 10.11 5.52
CA THR A 148 -2.81 10.14 4.73
C THR A 148 -2.02 11.44 4.91
N GLN A 149 -2.67 12.54 5.26
CA GLN A 149 -2.08 13.87 5.44
C GLN A 149 -1.67 14.16 6.90
N LEU A 150 -1.93 13.22 7.83
CA LEU A 150 -1.52 13.40 9.23
C LEU A 150 -0.01 13.31 9.38
N GLN A 151 0.59 14.33 9.98
CA GLN A 151 2.03 14.43 10.23
C GLN A 151 2.29 15.14 11.58
N GLY A 152 3.48 14.94 12.14
CA GLY A 152 3.92 15.62 13.36
C GLY A 152 2.96 15.48 14.52
N GLU A 153 2.63 16.60 15.17
CA GLU A 153 1.74 16.65 16.34
C GLU A 153 0.34 16.13 16.04
N ARG A 154 -0.20 16.42 14.85
CA ARG A 154 -1.52 15.92 14.45
C ARG A 154 -1.55 14.41 14.32
N LEU A 155 -0.48 13.78 13.83
CA LEU A 155 -0.38 12.32 13.81
C LEU A 155 -0.36 11.77 15.24
N ALA A 156 0.42 12.35 16.14
CA ALA A 156 0.48 11.94 17.54
C ALA A 156 -0.87 12.09 18.24
N GLN A 157 -1.59 13.17 17.98
CA GLN A 157 -2.90 13.45 18.56
C GLN A 157 -3.98 12.48 18.07
N PHE A 158 -4.16 12.34 16.74
CA PHE A 158 -5.27 11.60 16.15
C PHE A 158 -5.00 10.10 15.98
N CYS A 159 -3.74 9.68 16.09
CA CYS A 159 -3.32 8.28 16.08
C CYS A 159 -2.75 7.85 17.44
N ALA A 160 -3.18 8.49 18.54
CA ALA A 160 -2.76 8.12 19.88
C ALA A 160 -3.12 6.65 20.18
N LEU A 161 -2.18 5.94 20.79
CA LEU A 161 -2.34 4.55 21.20
C LEU A 161 -2.38 4.49 22.73
N ASP A 162 -3.09 3.51 23.26
CA ASP A 162 -2.98 3.14 24.65
C ASP A 162 -1.62 2.49 24.99
N ALA A 163 -1.37 2.19 26.25
CA ALA A 163 -0.11 1.59 26.70
C ALA A 163 0.12 0.19 26.09
N VAL A 164 -0.94 -0.57 25.76
CA VAL A 164 -0.85 -1.90 25.15
C VAL A 164 -0.48 -1.77 23.68
N GLY A 165 -1.19 -0.90 22.95
CA GLY A 165 -0.89 -0.61 21.53
C GLY A 165 0.52 -0.04 21.35
N THR A 166 0.96 0.86 22.23
CA THR A 166 2.32 1.41 22.20
C THR A 166 3.37 0.30 22.33
N ARG A 167 3.21 -0.62 23.28
CA ARG A 167 4.13 -1.77 23.43
C ARG A 167 4.09 -2.69 22.21
N LEU A 168 2.90 -2.96 21.66
CA LEU A 168 2.75 -3.79 20.47
C LEU A 168 3.52 -3.18 19.28
N LEU A 169 3.33 -1.88 19.02
CA LEU A 169 3.98 -1.20 17.92
C LEU A 169 5.50 -1.10 18.11
N SER A 170 5.98 -0.84 19.34
CA SER A 170 7.41 -0.83 19.63
C SER A 170 8.05 -2.19 19.34
N ARG A 171 7.44 -3.28 19.83
CA ARG A 171 7.91 -4.64 19.56
C ARG A 171 7.89 -4.99 18.06
N ALA A 172 6.82 -4.60 17.35
CA ALA A 172 6.75 -4.79 15.91
C ALA A 172 7.84 -3.99 15.18
N THR A 173 8.13 -2.76 15.62
CA THR A 173 9.18 -1.92 15.05
C THR A 173 10.55 -2.55 15.18
N GLU A 174 10.86 -3.12 16.33
CA GLU A 174 12.12 -3.84 16.58
C GLU A 174 12.20 -5.13 15.76
N THR A 175 11.15 -5.96 15.79
CA THR A 175 11.15 -7.28 15.12
C THR A 175 11.13 -7.14 13.59
N LEU A 176 10.39 -6.16 13.07
CA LEU A 176 10.23 -5.91 11.64
C LEU A 176 11.19 -4.82 11.13
N HIS A 177 12.13 -4.35 11.93
CA HIS A 177 13.09 -3.29 11.57
C HIS A 177 12.42 -2.13 10.82
N LEU A 178 11.26 -1.67 11.32
CA LEU A 178 10.50 -0.62 10.65
C LEU A 178 11.27 0.70 10.69
N SER A 179 11.36 1.36 9.55
CA SER A 179 11.83 2.74 9.50
C SER A 179 10.83 3.69 10.21
N ALA A 180 11.28 4.88 10.62
CA ALA A 180 10.39 5.90 11.20
C ALA A 180 9.21 6.22 10.24
N ARG A 181 9.46 6.19 8.92
CA ARG A 181 8.42 6.39 7.91
C ARG A 181 7.40 5.24 7.92
N ALA A 182 7.86 4.00 7.97
CA ALA A 182 6.99 2.83 8.05
C ALA A 182 6.18 2.83 9.35
N TYR A 183 6.77 3.22 10.48
CA TYR A 183 6.08 3.39 11.76
C TYR A 183 4.89 4.35 11.65
N HIS A 184 5.10 5.54 11.08
CA HIS A 184 4.03 6.53 10.90
C HIS A 184 2.96 6.05 9.91
N ARG A 185 3.32 5.24 8.91
CA ARG A 185 2.34 4.64 7.99
C ARG A 185 1.47 3.61 8.68
N VAL A 186 2.04 2.75 9.53
CA VAL A 186 1.27 1.80 10.34
C VAL A 186 0.21 2.54 11.18
N LEU A 187 0.57 3.66 11.82
CA LEU A 187 -0.38 4.46 12.58
C LEU A 187 -1.53 5.01 11.73
N ARG A 188 -1.22 5.54 10.54
CA ARG A 188 -2.27 6.06 9.62
C ARG A 188 -3.17 4.95 9.09
N VAL A 189 -2.62 3.79 8.78
CA VAL A 189 -3.41 2.62 8.36
C VAL A 189 -4.30 2.13 9.50
N ALA A 190 -3.76 1.98 10.71
CA ALA A 190 -4.54 1.59 11.88
C ALA A 190 -5.68 2.59 12.18
N ARG A 191 -5.43 3.90 12.03
CA ARG A 191 -6.48 4.93 12.15
C ARG A 191 -7.55 4.77 11.07
N SER A 192 -7.16 4.43 9.84
CA SER A 192 -8.10 4.22 8.74
C SER A 192 -8.96 2.98 8.94
N ILE A 193 -8.39 1.90 9.47
CA ILE A 193 -9.14 0.69 9.83
C ILE A 193 -10.15 1.02 10.93
N ALA A 194 -9.75 1.73 11.98
CA ALA A 194 -10.65 2.15 13.05
C ALA A 194 -11.79 3.05 12.52
N ASP A 195 -11.50 3.97 11.58
CA ASP A 195 -12.52 4.81 10.94
C ASP A 195 -13.52 3.97 10.13
N LEU A 196 -13.07 2.92 9.43
CA LEU A 196 -13.93 1.98 8.70
C LEU A 196 -14.83 1.17 9.63
N GLU A 197 -14.37 0.86 10.83
CA GLU A 197 -15.17 0.18 11.86
C GLU A 197 -16.02 1.13 12.71
N GLY A 198 -15.85 2.45 12.53
CA GLY A 198 -16.58 3.45 13.31
C GLY A 198 -16.10 3.62 14.74
N SER A 199 -14.86 3.19 15.02
CA SER A 199 -14.24 3.29 16.33
C SER A 199 -13.44 4.60 16.48
N ASP A 200 -13.65 5.33 17.57
CA ASP A 200 -12.84 6.50 17.89
C ASP A 200 -11.43 6.15 18.35
N PRO A 201 -11.21 5.22 19.31
CA PRO A 201 -9.87 4.81 19.68
C PRO A 201 -9.31 3.79 18.68
N ILE A 202 -8.01 3.85 18.44
CA ILE A 202 -7.30 2.79 17.74
C ILE A 202 -7.12 1.62 18.70
N SER A 203 -7.80 0.50 18.45
CA SER A 203 -7.64 -0.73 19.23
C SER A 203 -6.37 -1.49 18.85
N THR A 204 -5.98 -2.43 19.72
CA THR A 204 -4.89 -3.36 19.41
C THR A 204 -5.17 -4.24 18.19
N GLN A 205 -6.44 -4.51 17.88
CA GLN A 205 -6.84 -5.26 16.68
C GLN A 205 -6.56 -4.45 15.41
N HIS A 206 -6.98 -3.18 15.36
CA HIS A 206 -6.68 -2.29 14.23
C HIS A 206 -5.18 -2.16 13.98
N LEU A 207 -4.42 -2.06 15.08
CA LEU A 207 -2.97 -1.95 15.00
C LEU A 207 -2.31 -3.25 14.53
N ALA A 208 -2.77 -4.39 15.02
CA ALA A 208 -2.25 -5.71 14.61
C ALA A 208 -2.49 -5.95 13.12
N GLU A 209 -3.67 -5.60 12.61
CA GLU A 209 -3.99 -5.68 11.18
C GLU A 209 -3.09 -4.75 10.36
N ALA A 210 -2.92 -3.49 10.77
CA ALA A 210 -2.04 -2.55 10.09
C ALA A 210 -0.58 -3.02 10.04
N ILE A 211 -0.09 -3.68 11.10
CA ILE A 211 1.24 -4.28 11.16
C ILE A 211 1.35 -5.45 10.17
N GLN A 212 0.32 -6.27 10.01
CA GLN A 212 0.34 -7.39 9.07
C GLN A 212 0.57 -6.91 7.63
N TYR A 213 0.02 -5.78 7.24
CA TYR A 213 0.24 -5.18 5.91
C TYR A 213 1.68 -4.70 5.64
N ARG A 214 2.57 -4.82 6.63
CA ARG A 214 4.00 -4.47 6.50
C ARG A 214 4.95 -5.68 6.49
N ARG A 215 4.43 -6.88 6.77
CA ARG A 215 5.26 -8.10 6.88
C ARG A 215 5.86 -8.53 5.54
N LEU A 216 5.16 -8.32 4.45
CA LEU A 216 5.62 -8.73 3.11
C LEU A 216 6.88 -7.99 2.67
N ALA A 217 7.08 -6.73 3.08
CA ALA A 217 8.29 -5.96 2.76
C ALA A 217 9.56 -6.69 3.20
N GLN A 218 9.53 -7.41 4.31
CA GLN A 218 10.69 -8.18 4.82
C GLN A 218 10.96 -9.43 4.01
N THR A 219 9.90 -10.15 3.61
CA THR A 219 10.03 -11.35 2.79
C THR A 219 10.56 -11.02 1.38
N LEU A 220 10.31 -9.81 0.89
CA LEU A 220 10.82 -9.34 -0.40
C LEU A 220 12.24 -8.79 -0.31
N ALA A 221 12.70 -8.38 0.87
CA ALA A 221 14.03 -7.80 1.11
C ALA A 221 15.10 -8.87 1.42
N GLN A 222 14.72 -10.10 1.73
CA GLN A 222 15.57 -11.28 1.89
C GLN A 222 15.67 -12.08 0.59
#